data_aa048be6a6c2160b95df2f3de6854dcc
#
_entry.id   aa048be6a6c2160b95df2f3de6854dcc
#
_cell.length_a   1.000
_cell.length_b   1.000
_cell.length_c   1.000
_cell.angle_alpha   90.00
_cell.angle_beta   90.00
_cell.angle_gamma   90.00
#
_symmetry.space_group_name_H-M   'P 1'
#
loop_
_entity.id
_entity.type
_entity.pdbx_description
1 polymer ?
#
loop_
_entity_poly.entity_id
_entity_poly.type
_entity_poly.pdbx_seq_one_letter_code
_entity_poly.pdbx_strand_id
1 'polypeptide(L)'
;MTSIIQFSDIHFGVEDRDAMAAVKAYTDTLKPDCILICGDITQDGKTSEFKAAQTWINSFNVPRLITPGNHDTPVYGILQRLFQPWGRYDRYIAPLSEPFYADKNVMIVTMNTARGVQAKLDWSLGVVDLDILDDRINALHGAELGSLKMIAVHHPFIYPEISPLDKKTKNGLEGLKRLSNANIDAILSGHIHTPFFKDREPGETTILSIGSGTLSTRRRGVPAGFNHIQIDDEVLSVTAIDWIDGAFSAAKPWVKLRSELSPDGSVT
;
A
#
# COMPACT_ATOMS: atom_id res chain seq x y z
N MET A 1 -3.82 14.72 -14.90
CA MET A 1 -2.78 13.83 -14.33
C MET A 1 -2.99 13.80 -12.83
N THR A 2 -3.00 12.61 -12.24
CA THR A 2 -3.10 12.39 -10.79
C THR A 2 -1.76 11.93 -10.25
N SER A 3 -1.32 12.49 -9.12
CA SER A 3 -0.03 12.23 -8.47
C SER A 3 -0.27 11.63 -7.09
N ILE A 4 0.21 10.41 -6.84
CA ILE A 4 0.01 9.67 -5.59
C ILE A 4 1.37 9.27 -5.04
N ILE A 5 1.60 9.50 -3.75
CA ILE A 5 2.76 8.96 -3.05
C ILE A 5 2.31 7.72 -2.28
N GLN A 6 2.95 6.58 -2.57
CA GLN A 6 2.72 5.33 -1.86
C GLN A 6 3.86 5.05 -0.90
N PHE A 7 3.61 5.22 0.38
CA PHE A 7 4.46 4.78 1.48
C PHE A 7 4.06 3.40 1.98
N SER A 8 4.98 2.69 2.58
CA SER A 8 4.74 1.45 3.33
C SER A 8 5.88 1.20 4.31
N ASP A 9 5.62 0.36 5.32
CA ASP A 9 6.67 -0.21 6.18
C ASP A 9 7.58 0.88 6.79
N ILE A 10 6.96 1.95 7.31
CA ILE A 10 7.68 3.09 7.90
C ILE A 10 8.33 2.67 9.22
N HIS A 11 7.64 1.80 10.00
CA HIS A 11 8.10 1.22 11.25
C HIS A 11 8.62 2.29 12.23
N PHE A 12 7.78 3.29 12.58
CA PHE A 12 8.13 4.24 13.65
C PHE A 12 8.63 3.50 14.87
N GLY A 13 9.81 3.87 15.34
CA GLY A 13 10.60 3.18 16.37
C GLY A 13 11.90 2.58 15.84
N VAL A 14 11.97 2.30 14.52
CA VAL A 14 13.18 1.89 13.77
C VAL A 14 13.22 2.52 12.37
N GLU A 15 12.57 3.67 12.22
CA GLU A 15 12.60 4.47 11.00
C GLU A 15 14.02 4.90 10.63
N ASP A 16 14.29 5.06 9.33
CA ASP A 16 15.50 5.72 8.86
C ASP A 16 15.37 7.22 9.10
N ARG A 17 16.05 7.73 10.13
CA ARG A 17 15.86 9.11 10.60
C ARG A 17 16.26 10.15 9.57
N ASP A 18 17.31 9.89 8.80
CA ASP A 18 17.80 10.84 7.80
C ASP A 18 16.82 10.88 6.60
N ALA A 19 16.38 9.72 6.13
CA ALA A 19 15.34 9.64 5.11
C ALA A 19 14.03 10.28 5.58
N MET A 20 13.58 10.01 6.82
CA MET A 20 12.37 10.59 7.39
C MET A 20 12.44 12.11 7.58
N ALA A 21 13.62 12.67 7.88
CA ALA A 21 13.82 14.12 7.96
C ALA A 21 13.68 14.80 6.59
N ALA A 22 14.07 14.13 5.52
CA ALA A 22 14.04 14.67 4.16
C ALA A 22 12.76 14.37 3.38
N VAL A 23 12.04 13.27 3.70
CA VAL A 23 10.95 12.74 2.89
C VAL A 23 9.81 13.73 2.69
N LYS A 24 9.43 14.49 3.73
CA LYS A 24 8.34 15.47 3.64
C LYS A 24 8.67 16.57 2.64
N ALA A 25 9.85 17.17 2.73
CA ALA A 25 10.28 18.23 1.82
C ALA A 25 10.36 17.71 0.37
N TYR A 26 10.86 16.49 0.18
CA TYR A 26 10.95 15.89 -1.15
C TYR A 26 9.55 15.62 -1.74
N THR A 27 8.65 15.01 -0.97
CA THR A 27 7.28 14.74 -1.43
C THR A 27 6.50 16.00 -1.78
N ASP A 28 6.72 17.11 -1.06
CA ASP A 28 6.09 18.40 -1.39
C ASP A 28 6.51 18.91 -2.77
N THR A 29 7.73 18.59 -3.24
CA THR A 29 8.16 18.96 -4.61
C THR A 29 7.39 18.20 -5.68
N LEU A 30 6.89 17.00 -5.36
CA LEU A 30 6.12 16.14 -6.27
C LEU A 30 4.65 16.55 -6.37
N LYS A 31 4.19 17.43 -5.48
CA LYS A 31 2.81 17.96 -5.41
C LYS A 31 1.75 16.86 -5.49
N PRO A 32 1.74 15.90 -4.55
CA PRO A 32 0.81 14.80 -4.59
C PRO A 32 -0.64 15.27 -4.38
N ASP A 33 -1.56 14.62 -5.07
CA ASP A 33 -3.00 14.77 -4.86
C ASP A 33 -3.50 13.88 -3.70
N CYS A 34 -2.78 12.78 -3.41
CA CYS A 34 -3.09 11.84 -2.35
C CYS A 34 -1.83 11.17 -1.78
N ILE A 35 -1.85 10.89 -0.48
CA ILE A 35 -0.87 10.02 0.21
C ILE A 35 -1.53 8.68 0.52
N LEU A 36 -0.90 7.59 0.11
CA LEU A 36 -1.28 6.23 0.42
C LEU A 36 -0.24 5.60 1.37
N ILE A 37 -0.70 4.97 2.46
CA ILE A 37 0.17 4.25 3.41
C ILE A 37 -0.29 2.79 3.49
N CYS A 38 0.53 1.88 2.97
CA CYS A 38 0.23 0.45 2.87
C CYS A 38 0.72 -0.34 4.10
N GLY A 39 0.41 0.14 5.31
CA GLY A 39 0.61 -0.59 6.57
C GLY A 39 2.02 -0.61 7.13
N ASP A 40 2.20 -1.32 8.26
CA ASP A 40 3.41 -1.38 9.07
C ASP A 40 3.96 0.01 9.39
N ILE A 41 3.05 0.86 9.91
CA ILE A 41 3.32 2.23 10.30
C ILE A 41 4.23 2.25 11.53
N THR A 42 3.96 1.34 12.49
CA THR A 42 4.69 1.20 13.75
C THR A 42 5.59 -0.04 13.75
N GLN A 43 6.60 -0.08 14.62
CA GLN A 43 7.46 -1.26 14.80
C GLN A 43 6.83 -2.30 15.72
N ASP A 44 6.32 -1.88 16.86
CA ASP A 44 5.84 -2.76 17.93
C ASP A 44 4.39 -2.47 18.34
N GLY A 45 3.71 -1.58 17.64
CA GLY A 45 2.36 -1.13 18.00
C GLY A 45 2.32 -0.35 19.31
N LYS A 46 3.40 0.34 19.72
CA LYS A 46 3.44 1.15 20.92
C LYS A 46 2.73 2.49 20.77
N THR A 47 2.17 2.99 21.87
CA THR A 47 1.51 4.31 21.87
C THR A 47 2.45 5.44 21.43
N SER A 48 3.74 5.40 21.79
CA SER A 48 4.73 6.39 21.37
C SER A 48 4.96 6.38 19.87
N GLU A 49 5.02 5.20 19.27
CA GLU A 49 5.19 5.00 17.84
C GLU A 49 3.98 5.52 17.07
N PHE A 50 2.76 5.20 17.53
CA PHE A 50 1.52 5.72 16.93
C PHE A 50 1.40 7.25 17.04
N LYS A 51 1.83 7.86 18.16
CA LYS A 51 1.83 9.33 18.30
C LYS A 51 2.82 10.00 17.36
N ALA A 52 4.03 9.43 17.21
CA ALA A 52 5.01 9.92 16.26
C ALA A 52 4.48 9.82 14.80
N ALA A 53 3.93 8.67 14.46
CA ALA A 53 3.28 8.46 13.17
C ALA A 53 2.13 9.44 12.91
N GLN A 54 1.25 9.65 13.87
CA GLN A 54 0.14 10.61 13.79
C GLN A 54 0.66 12.03 13.49
N THR A 55 1.70 12.45 14.19
CA THR A 55 2.31 13.78 13.98
C THR A 55 2.87 13.91 12.57
N TRP A 56 3.58 12.89 12.08
CA TRP A 56 4.15 12.89 10.75
C TRP A 56 3.06 12.84 9.66
N ILE A 57 2.07 11.97 9.79
CA ILE A 57 0.96 11.87 8.83
C ILE A 57 0.19 13.18 8.75
N ASN A 58 -0.04 13.87 9.88
CA ASN A 58 -0.72 15.16 9.90
C ASN A 58 0.09 16.31 9.28
N SER A 59 1.36 16.11 8.97
CA SER A 59 2.14 17.11 8.24
C SER A 59 1.77 17.21 6.75
N PHE A 60 1.08 16.20 6.20
CA PHE A 60 0.61 16.23 4.81
C PHE A 60 -0.78 16.87 4.72
N ASN A 61 -0.92 17.89 3.89
CA ASN A 61 -2.17 18.66 3.71
C ASN A 61 -2.98 18.19 2.48
N VAL A 62 -2.99 16.89 2.23
CA VAL A 62 -3.72 16.26 1.12
C VAL A 62 -4.51 15.05 1.65
N PRO A 63 -5.51 14.54 0.92
CA PRO A 63 -6.21 13.31 1.26
C PRO A 63 -5.25 12.15 1.54
N ARG A 64 -5.59 11.32 2.51
CA ARG A 64 -4.75 10.20 2.94
C ARG A 64 -5.58 8.92 2.98
N LEU A 65 -5.04 7.86 2.39
CA LEU A 65 -5.56 6.52 2.51
C LEU A 65 -4.58 5.68 3.32
N ILE A 66 -5.05 5.00 4.35
CA ILE A 66 -4.17 4.28 5.27
C ILE A 66 -4.79 2.92 5.58
N THR A 67 -4.02 1.84 5.36
CA THR A 67 -4.38 0.50 5.82
C THR A 67 -3.38 0.03 6.88
N PRO A 68 -3.79 -0.74 7.89
CA PRO A 68 -2.84 -1.27 8.87
C PRO A 68 -2.03 -2.44 8.31
N GLY A 69 -0.84 -2.66 8.89
CA GLY A 69 -0.03 -3.84 8.69
C GLY A 69 0.04 -4.73 9.94
N ASN A 70 0.83 -5.79 9.89
CA ASN A 70 0.92 -6.75 11.01
C ASN A 70 1.69 -6.20 12.22
N HIS A 71 2.57 -5.23 12.04
CA HIS A 71 3.29 -4.52 13.10
C HIS A 71 2.45 -3.45 13.81
N ASP A 72 1.30 -3.06 13.25
CA ASP A 72 0.39 -2.10 13.86
C ASP A 72 -0.51 -2.71 14.95
N THR A 73 -0.24 -3.96 15.32
CA THR A 73 -0.83 -4.63 16.48
C THR A 73 0.16 -4.69 17.65
N PRO A 74 -0.31 -4.71 18.92
CA PRO A 74 0.60 -4.77 20.07
C PRO A 74 1.50 -6.00 20.02
N VAL A 75 2.82 -5.81 19.97
CA VAL A 75 3.81 -6.90 20.13
C VAL A 75 3.93 -7.28 21.62
N TYR A 76 3.98 -6.26 22.48
CA TYR A 76 3.98 -6.44 23.93
C TYR A 76 2.57 -6.21 24.50
N GLY A 77 2.04 -7.18 25.20
CA GLY A 77 0.69 -7.14 25.74
C GLY A 77 -0.28 -8.09 25.05
N ILE A 78 -0.04 -9.40 25.25
CA ILE A 78 -0.81 -10.50 24.65
C ILE A 78 -2.32 -10.33 24.87
N LEU A 79 -2.77 -9.92 26.05
CA LEU A 79 -4.21 -9.71 26.33
C LEU A 79 -4.78 -8.57 25.47
N GLN A 80 -4.05 -7.47 25.30
CA GLN A 80 -4.50 -6.39 24.44
C GLN A 80 -4.55 -6.84 22.98
N ARG A 81 -3.55 -7.61 22.51
CA ARG A 81 -3.53 -8.15 21.15
C ARG A 81 -4.69 -9.13 20.90
N LEU A 82 -5.07 -9.93 21.90
CA LEU A 82 -6.18 -10.88 21.79
C LEU A 82 -7.55 -10.19 21.72
N PHE A 83 -7.79 -9.17 22.57
CA PHE A 83 -9.12 -8.58 22.74
C PHE A 83 -9.31 -7.27 21.98
N GLN A 84 -8.26 -6.49 21.75
CA GLN A 84 -8.30 -5.19 21.08
C GLN A 84 -7.03 -4.96 20.21
N PRO A 85 -6.77 -5.81 19.21
CA PRO A 85 -5.55 -5.72 18.42
C PRO A 85 -5.38 -4.38 17.73
N TRP A 86 -6.48 -3.76 17.31
CA TRP A 86 -6.51 -2.51 16.55
C TRP A 86 -6.79 -1.27 17.41
N GLY A 87 -7.02 -1.38 18.71
CA GLY A 87 -7.49 -0.27 19.53
C GLY A 87 -6.57 0.97 19.53
N ARG A 88 -5.24 0.81 19.34
CA ARG A 88 -4.34 1.94 19.17
C ARG A 88 -4.38 2.50 17.75
N TYR A 89 -4.40 1.63 16.74
CA TYR A 89 -4.57 2.03 15.34
C TYR A 89 -5.87 2.83 15.17
N ASP A 90 -6.98 2.31 15.66
CA ASP A 90 -8.30 2.94 15.59
C ASP A 90 -8.33 4.31 16.27
N ARG A 91 -7.56 4.46 17.35
CA ARG A 91 -7.48 5.72 18.09
C ARG A 91 -6.62 6.79 17.43
N TYR A 92 -5.47 6.42 16.87
CA TYR A 92 -4.44 7.38 16.43
C TYR A 92 -4.36 7.54 14.91
N ILE A 93 -4.67 6.50 14.15
CA ILE A 93 -4.43 6.46 12.71
C ILE A 93 -5.73 6.42 11.90
N ALA A 94 -6.67 5.54 12.23
CA ALA A 94 -7.90 5.39 11.47
C ALA A 94 -8.66 6.71 11.22
N PRO A 95 -8.74 7.66 12.19
CA PRO A 95 -9.40 8.95 11.97
C PRO A 95 -8.69 9.87 10.97
N LEU A 96 -7.47 9.54 10.54
CA LEU A 96 -6.68 10.31 9.57
C LEU A 96 -6.87 9.80 8.14
N SER A 97 -7.50 8.63 7.98
CA SER A 97 -7.70 7.99 6.68
C SER A 97 -9.06 8.35 6.11
N GLU A 98 -9.08 8.73 4.85
CA GLU A 98 -10.32 8.81 4.08
C GLU A 98 -10.84 7.39 3.78
N PRO A 99 -12.16 7.21 3.57
CA PRO A 99 -12.73 5.91 3.21
C PRO A 99 -12.29 5.43 1.82
N PHE A 100 -12.07 6.36 0.90
CA PHE A 100 -11.54 6.14 -0.45
C PHE A 100 -10.95 7.44 -0.99
N TYR A 101 -10.15 7.34 -2.03
CA TYR A 101 -9.76 8.47 -2.89
C TYR A 101 -10.34 8.24 -4.27
N ALA A 102 -10.92 9.29 -4.87
CA ALA A 102 -11.44 9.21 -6.23
C ALA A 102 -11.27 10.54 -6.96
N ASP A 103 -10.84 10.46 -8.21
CA ASP A 103 -10.88 11.53 -9.20
C ASP A 103 -11.17 10.93 -10.59
N LYS A 104 -11.11 11.75 -11.65
CA LYS A 104 -11.37 11.32 -13.03
C LYS A 104 -10.41 10.21 -13.54
N ASN A 105 -9.25 10.02 -12.92
CA ASN A 105 -8.22 9.10 -13.38
C ASN A 105 -8.19 7.79 -12.59
N VAL A 106 -8.59 7.82 -11.31
CA VAL A 106 -8.45 6.66 -10.42
C VAL A 106 -9.42 6.70 -9.26
N MET A 107 -9.91 5.53 -8.84
CA MET A 107 -10.52 5.30 -7.54
C MET A 107 -9.73 4.25 -6.77
N ILE A 108 -9.39 4.57 -5.51
CA ILE A 108 -8.61 3.71 -4.62
C ILE A 108 -9.40 3.47 -3.34
N VAL A 109 -9.53 2.19 -2.95
CA VAL A 109 -10.06 1.79 -1.64
C VAL A 109 -8.99 1.04 -0.85
N THR A 110 -9.11 1.00 0.47
CA THR A 110 -8.21 0.23 1.33
C THR A 110 -8.88 -1.01 1.88
N MET A 111 -8.08 -2.07 2.14
CA MET A 111 -8.52 -3.27 2.83
C MET A 111 -7.44 -3.77 3.80
N ASN A 112 -7.84 -4.06 5.03
CA ASN A 112 -6.96 -4.65 6.02
C ASN A 112 -6.73 -6.14 5.74
N THR A 113 -5.49 -6.53 5.45
CA THR A 113 -5.07 -7.93 5.28
C THR A 113 -4.31 -8.49 6.48
N ALA A 114 -4.01 -7.64 7.48
CA ALA A 114 -3.36 -8.07 8.72
C ALA A 114 -4.38 -8.65 9.71
N ARG A 115 -3.91 -9.51 10.60
CA ARG A 115 -4.70 -10.12 11.66
C ARG A 115 -4.02 -9.89 13.01
N GLY A 116 -4.81 -9.53 14.00
CA GLY A 116 -4.30 -9.35 15.37
C GLY A 116 -3.77 -10.67 15.94
N VAL A 117 -4.51 -11.75 15.72
CA VAL A 117 -4.21 -13.11 16.19
C VAL A 117 -4.55 -14.11 15.10
N GLN A 118 -3.75 -15.14 14.99
CA GLN A 118 -3.98 -16.27 14.10
C GLN A 118 -3.71 -17.59 14.86
N ALA A 119 -4.35 -18.67 14.42
CA ALA A 119 -4.10 -20.02 14.96
C ALA A 119 -2.71 -20.57 14.61
N LYS A 120 -1.93 -19.86 13.80
CA LYS A 120 -0.55 -20.18 13.43
C LYS A 120 0.43 -19.38 14.29
N LEU A 121 1.64 -19.93 14.51
CA LEU A 121 2.70 -19.26 15.25
C LEU A 121 3.23 -18.00 14.53
N ASP A 122 3.17 -17.97 13.19
CA ASP A 122 3.56 -16.79 12.41
C ASP A 122 2.36 -15.85 12.22
N TRP A 123 2.30 -14.81 13.03
CA TRP A 123 1.24 -13.79 13.01
C TRP A 123 1.50 -12.67 11.99
N SER A 124 2.59 -12.76 11.23
CA SER A 124 2.89 -11.82 10.14
C SER A 124 2.27 -12.24 8.79
N LEU A 125 1.52 -13.35 8.74
CA LEU A 125 0.89 -13.82 7.51
C LEU A 125 -0.37 -12.99 7.20
N GLY A 126 -0.47 -12.56 5.95
CA GLY A 126 -1.67 -11.89 5.44
C GLY A 126 -2.85 -12.84 5.25
N VAL A 127 -4.05 -12.30 5.38
CA VAL A 127 -5.31 -13.00 5.06
C VAL A 127 -6.20 -12.07 4.26
N VAL A 128 -6.58 -12.48 3.07
CA VAL A 128 -7.66 -11.85 2.31
C VAL A 128 -8.98 -12.35 2.88
N ASP A 129 -9.75 -11.44 3.47
CA ASP A 129 -11.12 -11.69 3.87
C ASP A 129 -11.99 -11.50 2.63
N LEU A 130 -12.60 -12.59 2.17
CA LEU A 130 -13.27 -12.59 0.87
C LEU A 130 -14.59 -11.82 0.89
N ASP A 131 -15.27 -11.73 2.04
CA ASP A 131 -16.51 -10.97 2.18
C ASP A 131 -16.19 -9.46 2.18
N ILE A 132 -15.15 -9.05 2.93
CA ILE A 132 -14.68 -7.66 2.90
C ILE A 132 -14.17 -7.30 1.51
N LEU A 133 -13.50 -8.22 0.81
CA LEU A 133 -13.04 -7.99 -0.56
C LEU A 133 -14.21 -7.70 -1.50
N ASP A 134 -15.29 -8.48 -1.41
CA ASP A 134 -16.48 -8.27 -2.24
C ASP A 134 -17.14 -6.90 -1.95
N ASP A 135 -17.16 -6.46 -0.68
CA ASP A 135 -17.61 -5.11 -0.33
C ASP A 135 -16.71 -4.01 -0.96
N ARG A 136 -15.39 -4.22 -1.00
CA ARG A 136 -14.46 -3.28 -1.64
C ARG A 136 -14.60 -3.27 -3.17
N ILE A 137 -14.82 -4.41 -3.79
CA ILE A 137 -15.15 -4.52 -5.22
C ILE A 137 -16.44 -3.75 -5.53
N ASN A 138 -17.49 -3.94 -4.71
CA ASN A 138 -18.73 -3.21 -4.89
C ASN A 138 -18.55 -1.68 -4.76
N ALA A 139 -17.73 -1.23 -3.82
CA ALA A 139 -17.41 0.20 -3.71
C ALA A 139 -16.68 0.72 -4.96
N LEU A 140 -15.73 -0.05 -5.53
CA LEU A 140 -14.99 0.32 -6.74
C LEU A 140 -15.86 0.35 -8.01
N HIS A 141 -17.01 -0.31 -8.02
CA HIS A 141 -17.98 -0.16 -9.12
C HIS A 141 -18.62 1.23 -9.20
N GLY A 142 -18.49 2.05 -8.14
CA GLY A 142 -18.89 3.46 -8.13
C GLY A 142 -17.87 4.41 -8.76
N ALA A 143 -16.75 3.91 -9.29
CA ALA A 143 -15.72 4.72 -9.94
C ALA A 143 -16.26 5.38 -11.23
N GLU A 144 -15.73 6.56 -11.57
CA GLU A 144 -16.07 7.21 -12.84
C GLU A 144 -15.69 6.32 -14.02
N LEU A 145 -16.47 6.41 -15.10
CA LEU A 145 -16.20 5.64 -16.32
C LEU A 145 -14.82 6.00 -16.87
N GLY A 146 -14.02 4.96 -17.12
CA GLY A 146 -12.66 5.12 -17.62
C GLY A 146 -11.61 5.39 -16.53
N SER A 147 -11.96 5.63 -15.26
CA SER A 147 -10.98 5.72 -14.18
C SER A 147 -10.44 4.33 -13.81
N LEU A 148 -9.16 4.27 -13.42
CA LEU A 148 -8.55 3.04 -12.91
C LEU A 148 -9.12 2.68 -11.53
N LYS A 149 -9.36 1.41 -11.28
CA LYS A 149 -9.86 0.86 -10.02
C LYS A 149 -8.76 0.13 -9.30
N MET A 150 -8.39 0.60 -8.12
CA MET A 150 -7.28 0.06 -7.35
C MET A 150 -7.66 -0.28 -5.92
N ILE A 151 -7.07 -1.35 -5.39
CA ILE A 151 -7.19 -1.73 -3.99
C ILE A 151 -5.83 -1.65 -3.30
N ALA A 152 -5.78 -0.98 -2.15
CA ALA A 152 -4.56 -0.87 -1.35
C ALA A 152 -4.65 -1.76 -0.11
N VAL A 153 -3.61 -2.55 0.10
CA VAL A 153 -3.48 -3.56 1.15
C VAL A 153 -2.08 -3.51 1.75
N HIS A 154 -1.85 -4.18 2.90
CA HIS A 154 -0.49 -4.34 3.38
C HIS A 154 0.20 -5.55 2.74
N HIS A 155 -0.38 -6.74 2.86
CA HIS A 155 0.22 -7.95 2.31
C HIS A 155 -0.14 -8.11 0.83
N PRO A 156 0.84 -8.34 -0.06
CA PRO A 156 0.54 -8.66 -1.45
C PRO A 156 -0.30 -9.95 -1.53
N PHE A 157 -1.25 -10.03 -2.44
CA PHE A 157 -2.08 -11.22 -2.61
C PHE A 157 -1.25 -12.41 -3.10
N ILE A 158 -0.30 -12.13 -3.99
CA ILE A 158 0.71 -13.09 -4.46
C ILE A 158 2.08 -12.42 -4.32
N TYR A 159 3.03 -13.12 -3.71
CA TYR A 159 4.39 -12.63 -3.56
C TYR A 159 5.11 -12.72 -4.91
N PRO A 160 5.80 -11.66 -5.36
CA PRO A 160 6.60 -11.70 -6.57
C PRO A 160 7.83 -12.60 -6.37
N GLU A 161 8.38 -13.13 -7.45
CA GLU A 161 9.58 -14.00 -7.42
C GLU A 161 10.80 -13.33 -6.79
N ILE A 162 10.91 -12.00 -6.92
CA ILE A 162 11.98 -11.21 -6.29
C ILE A 162 11.79 -11.06 -4.77
N SER A 163 10.68 -11.55 -4.21
CA SER A 163 10.40 -11.40 -2.78
C SER A 163 11.47 -12.13 -1.96
N PRO A 164 12.11 -11.46 -0.99
CA PRO A 164 13.00 -12.12 -0.04
C PRO A 164 12.25 -12.98 0.98
N LEU A 165 10.91 -12.98 0.93
CA LEU A 165 10.03 -13.73 1.83
C LEU A 165 9.42 -14.91 1.07
N ASP A 166 9.66 -16.12 1.57
CA ASP A 166 8.92 -17.32 1.14
C ASP A 166 7.63 -17.45 1.98
N LYS A 167 6.64 -16.61 1.66
CA LYS A 167 5.36 -16.54 2.37
C LYS A 167 4.20 -16.52 1.38
N LYS A 168 3.00 -16.82 1.90
CA LYS A 168 1.76 -16.81 1.12
C LYS A 168 0.68 -16.09 1.90
N THR A 169 -0.04 -15.19 1.26
CA THR A 169 -1.27 -14.61 1.81
C THR A 169 -2.41 -15.63 1.68
N LYS A 170 -3.06 -15.94 2.81
CA LYS A 170 -4.22 -16.84 2.80
C LYS A 170 -5.33 -16.23 1.94
N ASN A 171 -5.97 -17.04 1.10
CA ASN A 171 -6.98 -16.65 0.11
C ASN A 171 -6.48 -15.66 -0.96
N GLY A 172 -5.16 -15.40 -1.07
CA GLY A 172 -4.63 -14.42 -2.01
C GLY A 172 -4.94 -14.76 -3.46
N LEU A 173 -4.77 -16.02 -3.88
CA LEU A 173 -5.09 -16.47 -5.25
C LEU A 173 -6.59 -16.33 -5.56
N GLU A 174 -7.46 -16.69 -4.62
CA GLU A 174 -8.90 -16.55 -4.78
C GLU A 174 -9.31 -15.08 -4.85
N GLY A 175 -8.73 -14.24 -3.98
CA GLY A 175 -8.94 -12.81 -4.02
C GLY A 175 -8.51 -12.19 -5.34
N LEU A 176 -7.36 -12.61 -5.89
CA LEU A 176 -6.89 -12.16 -7.20
C LEU A 176 -7.87 -12.49 -8.32
N LYS A 177 -8.44 -13.72 -8.31
CA LYS A 177 -9.46 -14.14 -9.28
C LYS A 177 -10.72 -13.27 -9.20
N ARG A 178 -11.20 -12.97 -7.97
CA ARG A 178 -12.38 -12.10 -7.77
C ARG A 178 -12.15 -10.69 -8.29
N LEU A 179 -10.99 -10.10 -7.98
CA LEU A 179 -10.61 -8.79 -8.48
C LEU A 179 -10.54 -8.76 -10.01
N SER A 180 -9.95 -9.79 -10.63
CA SER A 180 -9.87 -9.90 -12.08
C SER A 180 -11.25 -10.00 -12.73
N ASN A 181 -12.13 -10.85 -12.20
CA ASN A 181 -13.49 -11.01 -12.71
C ASN A 181 -14.33 -9.71 -12.57
N ALA A 182 -13.96 -8.85 -11.64
CA ALA A 182 -14.58 -7.55 -11.40
C ALA A 182 -13.91 -6.39 -12.16
N ASN A 183 -12.95 -6.68 -13.04
CA ASN A 183 -12.17 -5.67 -13.79
C ASN A 183 -11.53 -4.62 -12.88
N ILE A 184 -10.87 -5.08 -11.82
CA ILE A 184 -10.03 -4.22 -10.97
C ILE A 184 -8.62 -4.20 -11.56
N ASP A 185 -8.03 -3.00 -11.70
CA ASP A 185 -6.81 -2.79 -12.47
C ASP A 185 -5.53 -3.08 -11.70
N ALA A 186 -5.47 -2.71 -10.40
CA ALA A 186 -4.24 -2.85 -9.64
C ALA A 186 -4.43 -3.15 -8.15
N ILE A 187 -3.43 -3.83 -7.57
CA ILE A 187 -3.23 -4.02 -6.13
C ILE A 187 -1.98 -3.24 -5.73
N LEU A 188 -2.13 -2.34 -4.75
CA LEU A 188 -1.05 -1.57 -4.14
C LEU A 188 -0.70 -2.19 -2.78
N SER A 189 0.57 -2.54 -2.53
CA SER A 189 0.94 -3.26 -1.32
C SER A 189 2.29 -2.82 -0.73
N GLY A 190 2.61 -3.33 0.46
CA GLY A 190 3.88 -3.19 1.16
C GLY A 190 4.46 -4.54 1.57
N HIS A 191 4.88 -4.66 2.86
CA HIS A 191 5.30 -5.86 3.55
C HIS A 191 6.65 -6.47 3.09
N ILE A 192 6.96 -6.44 1.79
CA ILE A 192 8.21 -7.03 1.28
C ILE A 192 9.40 -6.10 1.46
N HIS A 193 9.20 -4.82 1.75
CA HIS A 193 10.22 -3.78 1.88
C HIS A 193 11.05 -3.54 0.60
N THR A 194 10.65 -4.11 -0.51
CA THR A 194 11.31 -4.00 -1.81
C THR A 194 10.31 -3.50 -2.83
N PRO A 195 10.57 -2.40 -3.53
CA PRO A 195 9.65 -1.94 -4.56
C PRO A 195 9.58 -2.94 -5.71
N PHE A 196 8.38 -3.19 -6.21
CA PHE A 196 8.17 -4.01 -7.39
C PHE A 196 6.96 -3.54 -8.18
N PHE A 197 7.02 -3.81 -9.47
CA PHE A 197 5.92 -3.65 -10.40
C PHE A 197 5.82 -4.96 -11.18
N LYS A 198 4.77 -5.72 -10.96
CA LYS A 198 4.53 -6.98 -11.67
C LYS A 198 3.35 -6.79 -12.61
N ASP A 199 3.66 -6.81 -13.90
CA ASP A 199 2.70 -7.04 -14.96
C ASP A 199 2.46 -8.53 -15.09
N ARG A 200 1.39 -8.94 -15.75
CA ARG A 200 0.98 -10.34 -15.84
C ARG A 200 1.65 -11.07 -16.99
N GLU A 201 1.80 -12.38 -16.76
CA GLU A 201 2.07 -13.33 -17.82
C GLU A 201 0.85 -13.44 -18.77
N PRO A 202 1.05 -13.56 -20.09
CA PRO A 202 -0.04 -13.78 -21.03
C PRO A 202 -0.85 -15.04 -20.65
N GLY A 203 -2.17 -14.88 -20.48
CA GLY A 203 -3.10 -15.95 -20.09
C GLY A 203 -3.42 -16.03 -18.60
N GLU A 204 -2.72 -15.25 -17.75
CA GLU A 204 -3.08 -15.06 -16.33
C GLU A 204 -3.98 -13.82 -16.15
N THR A 205 -4.50 -13.65 -14.93
CA THR A 205 -5.40 -12.53 -14.59
C THR A 205 -4.80 -11.14 -14.86
N THR A 206 -5.62 -10.12 -15.26
CA THR A 206 -5.20 -8.79 -15.76
C THR A 206 -4.83 -7.75 -14.67
N ILE A 207 -4.43 -8.12 -13.48
CA ILE A 207 -4.20 -7.20 -12.37
C ILE A 207 -2.73 -6.87 -12.18
N LEU A 208 -2.39 -5.59 -12.18
CA LEU A 208 -1.07 -5.13 -11.79
C LEU A 208 -0.87 -5.33 -10.28
N SER A 209 0.32 -5.76 -9.89
CA SER A 209 0.75 -5.78 -8.50
C SER A 209 1.91 -4.81 -8.32
N ILE A 210 1.69 -3.80 -7.46
CA ILE A 210 2.64 -2.71 -7.20
C ILE A 210 3.00 -2.74 -5.72
N GLY A 211 4.28 -2.96 -5.43
CA GLY A 211 4.80 -2.94 -4.07
C GLY A 211 5.67 -1.74 -3.80
N SER A 212 5.56 -1.17 -2.60
CA SER A 212 6.40 -0.08 -2.14
C SER A 212 7.62 -0.58 -1.37
N GLY A 213 8.67 0.24 -1.32
CA GLY A 213 9.80 0.09 -0.43
C GLY A 213 9.45 0.41 1.02
N THR A 214 10.46 0.56 1.86
CA THR A 214 10.36 0.87 3.29
C THR A 214 11.08 2.18 3.60
N LEU A 215 10.59 2.96 4.56
CA LEU A 215 11.32 4.12 5.13
C LEU A 215 12.00 3.77 6.47
N SER A 216 12.18 2.49 6.75
CA SER A 216 12.83 2.02 7.98
C SER A 216 14.26 1.53 7.76
N THR A 217 14.96 1.29 8.86
CA THR A 217 16.27 0.61 8.85
C THR A 217 16.18 -0.89 8.58
N ARG A 218 14.96 -1.46 8.52
CA ARG A 218 14.68 -2.87 8.19
C ARG A 218 14.77 -3.15 6.69
N ARG A 219 15.83 -2.69 6.07
CA ARG A 219 16.09 -2.86 4.64
C ARG A 219 16.35 -4.32 4.30
N ARG A 220 15.92 -4.75 3.11
CA ARG A 220 16.12 -6.11 2.58
C ARG A 220 16.95 -6.09 1.31
N GLY A 221 18.16 -5.50 1.41
CA GLY A 221 19.08 -5.42 0.29
C GLY A 221 18.81 -4.27 -0.69
N VAL A 222 17.84 -3.40 -0.38
CA VAL A 222 17.50 -2.20 -1.17
C VAL A 222 17.59 -0.95 -0.29
N PRO A 223 17.76 0.25 -0.86
CA PRO A 223 17.69 1.51 -0.12
C PRO A 223 16.34 1.71 0.57
N ALA A 224 16.28 2.62 1.56
CA ALA A 224 15.02 3.13 2.03
C ALA A 224 14.35 3.93 0.91
N GLY A 225 13.00 3.85 0.81
CA GLY A 225 12.34 4.52 -0.30
C GLY A 225 10.83 4.32 -0.31
N PHE A 226 10.20 4.90 -1.31
CA PHE A 226 8.75 4.89 -1.53
C PHE A 226 8.44 4.97 -3.03
N ASN A 227 7.16 4.85 -3.42
CA ASN A 227 6.77 5.01 -4.82
C ASN A 227 6.10 6.36 -5.07
N HIS A 228 6.38 6.95 -6.22
CA HIS A 228 5.60 8.01 -6.84
C HIS A 228 4.81 7.41 -8.00
N ILE A 229 3.49 7.45 -7.92
CA ILE A 229 2.54 6.93 -8.92
C ILE A 229 1.91 8.11 -9.63
N GLN A 230 1.98 8.12 -10.95
CA GLN A 230 1.38 9.14 -11.79
C GLN A 230 0.42 8.49 -12.79
N ILE A 231 -0.77 9.07 -12.92
CA ILE A 231 -1.83 8.56 -13.79
C ILE A 231 -2.35 9.73 -14.63
N ASP A 232 -2.27 9.60 -15.94
CA ASP A 232 -2.94 10.52 -16.86
C ASP A 232 -3.95 9.77 -17.75
N ASP A 233 -4.38 10.37 -18.84
CA ASP A 233 -5.38 9.78 -19.72
C ASP A 233 -4.84 8.59 -20.54
N GLU A 234 -3.52 8.43 -20.65
CA GLU A 234 -2.86 7.42 -21.49
C GLU A 234 -2.09 6.37 -20.70
N VAL A 235 -1.44 6.76 -19.61
CA VAL A 235 -0.48 5.90 -18.90
C VAL A 235 -0.67 5.88 -17.38
N LEU A 236 -0.29 4.75 -16.80
CA LEU A 236 0.06 4.59 -15.40
C LEU A 236 1.58 4.48 -15.30
N SER A 237 2.21 5.38 -14.56
CA SER A 237 3.66 5.38 -14.32
C SER A 237 3.94 5.20 -12.83
N VAL A 238 4.87 4.31 -12.48
CA VAL A 238 5.32 4.07 -11.10
C VAL A 238 6.82 4.25 -11.03
N THR A 239 7.27 5.20 -10.23
CA THR A 239 8.68 5.50 -10.00
C THR A 239 9.06 5.19 -8.57
N ALA A 240 9.99 4.25 -8.35
CA ALA A 240 10.62 4.08 -7.06
C ALA A 240 11.53 5.27 -6.76
N ILE A 241 11.40 5.81 -5.55
CA ILE A 241 12.19 6.94 -5.04
C ILE A 241 13.04 6.41 -3.90
N ASP A 242 14.35 6.34 -4.12
CA ASP A 242 15.29 5.68 -3.23
C ASP A 242 16.15 6.70 -2.47
N TRP A 243 16.41 6.45 -1.19
CA TRP A 243 17.31 7.21 -0.34
C TRP A 243 18.75 6.73 -0.53
N ILE A 244 19.54 7.48 -1.30
CA ILE A 244 20.91 7.14 -1.68
C ILE A 244 21.80 8.33 -1.38
N ASP A 245 22.92 8.10 -0.68
CA ASP A 245 23.96 9.10 -0.38
C ASP A 245 23.44 10.41 0.22
N GLY A 246 22.42 10.30 1.09
CA GLY A 246 21.85 11.45 1.78
C GLY A 246 20.83 12.27 0.97
N ALA A 247 20.33 11.74 -0.14
CA ALA A 247 19.30 12.39 -0.96
C ALA A 247 18.32 11.36 -1.55
N PHE A 248 17.08 11.81 -1.83
CA PHE A 248 16.14 11.02 -2.63
C PHE A 248 16.46 11.11 -4.11
N SER A 249 16.49 9.96 -4.76
CA SER A 249 16.75 9.79 -6.19
C SER A 249 15.67 8.96 -6.85
N ALA A 250 15.16 9.41 -7.98
CA ALA A 250 14.16 8.68 -8.76
C ALA A 250 14.81 7.61 -9.63
N ALA A 251 14.31 6.38 -9.51
CA ALA A 251 14.66 5.30 -10.42
C ALA A 251 14.01 5.50 -11.81
N LYS A 252 14.36 4.63 -12.76
CA LYS A 252 13.64 4.58 -14.04
C LYS A 252 12.18 4.16 -13.78
N PRO A 253 11.17 4.90 -14.28
CA PRO A 253 9.78 4.54 -14.07
C PRO A 253 9.40 3.24 -14.78
N TRP A 254 8.53 2.45 -14.16
CA TRP A 254 7.72 1.45 -14.82
C TRP A 254 6.50 2.15 -15.43
N VAL A 255 6.20 1.84 -16.67
CA VAL A 255 5.10 2.49 -17.41
C VAL A 255 4.20 1.43 -18.01
N LYS A 256 2.89 1.60 -17.85
CA LYS A 256 1.85 0.76 -18.44
C LYS A 256 0.83 1.63 -19.17
N LEU A 257 0.47 1.26 -20.41
CA LEU A 257 -0.62 1.92 -21.12
C LEU A 257 -1.97 1.55 -20.47
N ARG A 258 -2.83 2.54 -20.28
CA ARG A 258 -4.16 2.31 -19.70
C ARG A 258 -5.04 1.43 -20.59
N SER A 259 -4.88 1.53 -21.90
CA SER A 259 -5.56 0.65 -22.87
C SER A 259 -5.23 -0.84 -22.71
N GLU A 260 -4.12 -1.17 -22.05
CA GLU A 260 -3.73 -2.54 -21.74
C GLU A 260 -4.28 -3.03 -20.40
N LEU A 261 -4.84 -2.15 -19.56
CA LEU A 261 -5.40 -2.47 -18.25
C LEU A 261 -6.90 -2.80 -18.32
N SER A 262 -7.64 -2.09 -19.15
CA SER A 262 -9.08 -2.31 -19.34
C SER A 262 -9.29 -3.24 -20.54
N PRO A 263 -9.80 -4.48 -20.36
CA PRO A 263 -10.09 -5.38 -21.47
C PRO A 263 -11.24 -4.92 -22.35
N ASP A 264 -12.07 -4.00 -21.90
CA ASP A 264 -13.14 -3.40 -22.68
C ASP A 264 -12.63 -2.13 -23.36
N GLY A 265 -12.17 -2.29 -24.60
CA GLY A 265 -11.74 -1.20 -25.50
C GLY A 265 -12.85 -0.17 -25.79
N SER A 266 -13.33 0.52 -24.78
CA SER A 266 -14.18 1.70 -24.92
C SER A 266 -13.35 2.98 -24.75
N VAL A 267 -12.32 3.13 -25.59
CA VAL A 267 -11.84 4.45 -25.98
C VAL A 267 -12.52 4.77 -27.29
N THR A 268 -13.68 5.38 -27.23
CA THR A 268 -14.28 6.12 -28.36
C THR A 268 -14.32 7.60 -28.03
#